data_339f99b7820b370e8bef38d0a184e984
#
_entry.id   339f99b7820b370e8bef38d0a184e984
#
_cell.length_a   1.000
_cell.length_b   1.000
_cell.length_c   1.000
_cell.angle_alpha   90.00
_cell.angle_beta   90.00
_cell.angle_gamma   90.00
#
_symmetry.space_group_name_H-M   'P 1'
#
loop_
_entity.id
_entity.type
_entity.pdbx_description
1 polymer ?
#
loop_
_entity_poly.entity_id
_entity_poly.type
_entity_poly.pdbx_seq_one_letter_code
_entity_poly.pdbx_strand_id
1 'polypeptide(L)'
;MFDMVKIGRRIAELRKNKNITQMELADLMGISFQAVSNWERGNSMPDISKLPELSELFGVSIDEILCGKSKAIEAATKGNLVEMVEKEEISKEELADVVPLIKPENAKDNALKIAKNAVERGEIVKDFLPYIDEDGAFELAKIVYNSGKSIEEFLPYMDEDDVFELAKIAIEKDDGVTCFLPYMDEDDVFELAKIAIEKDEPVTSFLSYMDEDDVFELAKIVYNSGESIKEFLPYMDEDDALSFAKEIL
;
A
#
# COMPACT_ATOMS: atom_id res chain seq x y z
N MET A 1 8.40 -16.88 -5.31
CA MET A 1 9.24 -17.66 -6.25
C MET A 1 10.67 -17.48 -5.79
N PHE A 2 11.46 -18.54 -5.60
CA PHE A 2 12.86 -18.42 -5.12
C PHE A 2 13.72 -17.65 -6.13
N ASP A 3 14.44 -16.63 -5.66
CA ASP A 3 15.39 -15.87 -6.46
C ASP A 3 16.76 -16.59 -6.49
N MET A 4 17.00 -17.29 -7.58
CA MET A 4 18.24 -18.07 -7.77
C MET A 4 19.51 -17.23 -7.69
N VAL A 5 19.46 -15.97 -8.08
CA VAL A 5 20.61 -15.04 -8.03
C VAL A 5 20.91 -14.64 -6.59
N LYS A 6 19.87 -14.32 -5.79
CA LYS A 6 20.02 -14.03 -4.35
C LYS A 6 20.57 -15.25 -3.60
N ILE A 7 20.01 -16.43 -3.84
CA ILE A 7 20.48 -17.70 -3.22
C ILE A 7 21.93 -17.99 -3.61
N GLY A 8 22.28 -17.85 -4.87
CA GLY A 8 23.64 -18.06 -5.35
C GLY A 8 24.66 -17.13 -4.71
N ARG A 9 24.32 -15.84 -4.61
CA ARG A 9 25.16 -14.85 -3.89
C ARG A 9 25.33 -15.23 -2.43
N ARG A 10 24.26 -15.68 -1.78
CA ARG A 10 24.29 -16.10 -0.38
C ARG A 10 25.20 -17.30 -0.16
N ILE A 11 25.12 -18.32 -1.02
CA ILE A 11 26.02 -19.48 -0.98
C ILE A 11 27.48 -19.03 -1.13
N ALA A 12 27.75 -18.11 -2.07
CA ALA A 12 29.14 -17.58 -2.27
C ALA A 12 29.65 -16.82 -1.05
N GLU A 13 28.81 -16.04 -0.37
CA GLU A 13 29.14 -15.33 0.87
C GLU A 13 29.48 -16.32 2.00
N LEU A 14 28.58 -17.30 2.25
CA LEU A 14 28.74 -18.31 3.29
C LEU A 14 30.04 -19.11 3.07
N ARG A 15 30.31 -19.50 1.81
CA ARG A 15 31.55 -20.16 1.44
C ARG A 15 32.78 -19.30 1.74
N LYS A 16 32.77 -18.03 1.32
CA LYS A 16 33.86 -17.08 1.58
C LYS A 16 34.07 -16.85 3.07
N ASN A 17 33.01 -16.77 3.86
CA ASN A 17 33.08 -16.63 5.32
C ASN A 17 33.75 -17.85 5.99
N LYS A 18 33.66 -19.03 5.36
CA LYS A 18 34.36 -20.24 5.78
C LYS A 18 35.79 -20.31 5.22
N ASN A 19 36.22 -19.33 4.42
CA ASN A 19 37.55 -19.29 3.76
C ASN A 19 37.83 -20.48 2.85
N ILE A 20 36.81 -21.05 2.20
CA ILE A 20 36.95 -22.17 1.27
C ILE A 20 36.72 -21.72 -0.18
N THR A 21 37.45 -22.35 -1.11
CA THR A 21 37.29 -22.11 -2.55
C THR A 21 36.06 -22.85 -3.11
N GLN A 22 35.62 -22.49 -4.33
CA GLN A 22 34.58 -23.23 -5.03
C GLN A 22 34.92 -24.70 -5.25
N MET A 23 36.20 -25.01 -5.47
CA MET A 23 36.68 -26.36 -5.65
C MET A 23 36.54 -27.16 -4.35
N GLU A 24 37.00 -26.59 -3.24
CA GLU A 24 36.88 -27.22 -1.91
C GLU A 24 35.43 -27.44 -1.51
N LEU A 25 34.54 -26.47 -1.81
CA LEU A 25 33.09 -26.65 -1.59
C LEU A 25 32.58 -27.82 -2.44
N ALA A 26 32.97 -27.90 -3.70
CA ALA A 26 32.57 -29.00 -4.58
C ALA A 26 33.03 -30.36 -4.04
N ASP A 27 34.29 -30.46 -3.59
CA ASP A 27 34.86 -31.69 -3.00
C ASP A 27 34.10 -32.08 -1.72
N LEU A 28 33.84 -31.14 -0.81
CA LEU A 28 33.09 -31.35 0.44
C LEU A 28 31.65 -31.82 0.20
N MET A 29 31.02 -31.31 -0.85
CA MET A 29 29.62 -31.63 -1.20
C MET A 29 29.50 -32.85 -2.12
N GLY A 30 30.63 -33.42 -2.59
CA GLY A 30 30.67 -34.57 -3.52
C GLY A 30 30.02 -34.24 -4.87
N ILE A 31 30.20 -33.00 -5.38
CA ILE A 31 29.65 -32.51 -6.66
C ILE A 31 30.75 -31.90 -7.54
N SER A 32 30.40 -31.55 -8.78
CA SER A 32 31.34 -30.90 -9.67
C SER A 32 31.55 -29.42 -9.33
N PHE A 33 32.76 -28.90 -9.56
CA PHE A 33 33.05 -27.47 -9.54
C PHE A 33 32.06 -26.64 -10.36
N GLN A 34 31.68 -27.18 -11.53
CA GLN A 34 30.73 -26.55 -12.42
C GLN A 34 29.36 -26.33 -11.75
N ALA A 35 28.90 -27.29 -10.92
CA ALA A 35 27.65 -27.19 -10.18
C ALA A 35 27.72 -26.03 -9.15
N VAL A 36 28.79 -25.98 -8.34
CA VAL A 36 29.00 -24.87 -7.38
C VAL A 36 29.07 -23.54 -8.10
N SER A 37 29.82 -23.45 -9.20
CA SER A 37 29.92 -22.24 -10.00
C SER A 37 28.57 -21.79 -10.61
N ASN A 38 27.73 -22.75 -11.01
CA ASN A 38 26.35 -22.43 -11.49
C ASN A 38 25.44 -21.97 -10.37
N TRP A 39 25.51 -22.57 -9.19
CA TRP A 39 24.78 -22.11 -8.01
C TRP A 39 25.13 -20.67 -7.66
N GLU A 40 26.39 -20.35 -7.50
CA GLU A 40 26.88 -19.03 -7.09
C GLU A 40 26.57 -17.92 -8.12
N ARG A 41 26.42 -18.28 -9.40
CA ARG A 41 25.99 -17.35 -10.47
C ARG A 41 24.48 -17.24 -10.62
N GLY A 42 23.70 -18.05 -9.89
CA GLY A 42 22.24 -18.09 -10.01
C GLY A 42 21.74 -18.77 -11.29
N ASN A 43 22.58 -19.54 -11.98
CA ASN A 43 22.18 -20.30 -13.17
C ASN A 43 21.42 -21.58 -12.83
N SER A 44 21.61 -22.11 -11.63
CA SER A 44 20.85 -23.24 -11.08
C SER A 44 20.82 -23.15 -9.56
N MET A 45 19.86 -23.84 -8.94
CA MET A 45 19.79 -24.02 -7.49
C MET A 45 20.47 -25.33 -7.08
N PRO A 46 20.95 -25.45 -5.82
CA PRO A 46 21.23 -26.74 -5.21
C PRO A 46 19.99 -27.63 -5.24
N ASP A 47 20.19 -28.92 -5.46
CA ASP A 47 19.14 -29.90 -5.23
C ASP A 47 18.66 -29.83 -3.78
N ILE A 48 17.37 -30.06 -3.55
CA ILE A 48 16.77 -29.98 -2.20
C ILE A 48 17.47 -30.94 -1.21
N SER A 49 17.99 -32.07 -1.71
CA SER A 49 18.75 -33.03 -0.93
C SER A 49 20.12 -32.50 -0.46
N LYS A 50 20.64 -31.47 -1.13
CA LYS A 50 21.93 -30.82 -0.80
C LYS A 50 21.79 -29.68 0.21
N LEU A 51 20.59 -29.17 0.44
CA LEU A 51 20.37 -28.08 1.38
C LEU A 51 20.72 -28.44 2.83
N PRO A 52 20.37 -29.64 3.36
CA PRO A 52 20.79 -30.04 4.69
C PRO A 52 22.33 -30.13 4.84
N GLU A 53 23.03 -30.66 3.83
CA GLU A 53 24.50 -30.76 3.83
C GLU A 53 25.16 -29.36 3.82
N LEU A 54 24.60 -28.41 3.02
CA LEU A 54 25.04 -27.00 3.00
C LEU A 54 24.78 -26.31 4.34
N SER A 55 23.61 -26.56 4.94
CA SER A 55 23.22 -26.04 6.26
C SER A 55 24.21 -26.47 7.34
N GLU A 56 24.55 -27.74 7.38
CA GLU A 56 25.51 -28.30 8.33
C GLU A 56 26.93 -27.75 8.08
N LEU A 57 27.39 -27.74 6.82
CA LEU A 57 28.70 -27.23 6.42
C LEU A 57 28.90 -25.76 6.80
N PHE A 58 27.90 -24.93 6.51
CA PHE A 58 27.96 -23.49 6.79
C PHE A 58 27.64 -23.16 8.24
N GLY A 59 26.92 -24.02 8.97
CA GLY A 59 26.43 -23.78 10.34
C GLY A 59 25.30 -22.76 10.39
N VAL A 60 24.43 -22.78 9.38
CA VAL A 60 23.26 -21.89 9.23
C VAL A 60 22.02 -22.71 8.90
N SER A 61 20.84 -22.18 9.10
CA SER A 61 19.59 -22.85 8.72
C SER A 61 19.42 -22.91 7.19
N ILE A 62 18.60 -23.85 6.70
CA ILE A 62 18.22 -23.93 5.29
C ILE A 62 17.52 -22.64 4.87
N ASP A 63 16.66 -22.08 5.73
CA ASP A 63 16.00 -20.80 5.48
C ASP A 63 17.02 -19.66 5.30
N GLU A 64 18.08 -19.67 6.08
CA GLU A 64 19.19 -18.70 5.97
C GLU A 64 19.95 -18.82 4.65
N ILE A 65 20.03 -20.02 4.08
CA ILE A 65 20.63 -20.25 2.76
C ILE A 65 19.68 -19.76 1.65
N LEU A 66 18.38 -20.04 1.77
CA LEU A 66 17.39 -19.75 0.75
C LEU A 66 16.90 -18.29 0.75
N CYS A 67 16.75 -17.71 1.94
CA CYS A 67 16.18 -16.38 2.13
C CYS A 67 17.22 -15.31 2.54
N GLY A 68 18.43 -15.76 2.99
CA GLY A 68 19.44 -14.88 3.58
C GLY A 68 19.18 -14.60 5.06
N LYS A 69 20.18 -14.03 5.75
CA LYS A 69 19.91 -13.33 7.02
C LYS A 69 19.31 -11.98 6.63
N SER A 70 17.99 -11.88 6.63
CA SER A 70 17.38 -10.56 6.59
C SER A 70 17.64 -9.91 7.96
N LYS A 71 18.38 -8.82 7.99
CA LYS A 71 18.55 -7.99 9.18
C LYS A 71 17.18 -7.59 9.73
N ALA A 72 16.22 -7.40 8.85
CA ALA A 72 14.86 -7.08 9.17
C ALA A 72 14.14 -8.22 9.92
N ILE A 73 14.32 -9.50 9.50
CA ILE A 73 13.77 -10.67 10.24
C ILE A 73 14.41 -10.78 11.63
N GLU A 74 15.72 -10.60 11.71
CA GLU A 74 16.44 -10.64 12.99
C GLU A 74 15.98 -9.49 13.91
N ALA A 75 15.80 -8.30 13.36
CA ALA A 75 15.29 -7.13 14.07
C ALA A 75 13.83 -7.31 14.52
N ALA A 76 12.98 -7.88 13.67
CA ALA A 76 11.59 -8.18 14.00
C ALA A 76 11.48 -9.21 15.14
N THR A 77 12.33 -10.25 15.12
CA THR A 77 12.35 -11.28 16.18
C THR A 77 12.89 -10.74 17.50
N LYS A 78 13.80 -9.75 17.46
CA LYS A 78 14.37 -9.09 18.65
C LYS A 78 13.51 -7.92 19.16
N GLY A 79 12.50 -7.51 18.41
CA GLY A 79 11.61 -6.38 18.75
C GLY A 79 12.25 -5.00 18.56
N ASN A 80 13.35 -4.88 17.83
CA ASN A 80 14.04 -3.62 17.54
C ASN A 80 13.99 -3.19 16.06
N LEU A 81 13.02 -3.72 15.30
CA LEU A 81 12.86 -3.43 13.87
C LEU A 81 12.71 -1.93 13.59
N VAL A 82 11.88 -1.23 14.37
CA VAL A 82 11.64 0.21 14.22
C VAL A 82 12.94 0.99 14.39
N GLU A 83 13.73 0.69 15.44
CA GLU A 83 15.01 1.36 15.71
C GLU A 83 16.02 1.16 14.57
N MET A 84 16.05 -0.04 13.97
CA MET A 84 16.95 -0.32 12.84
C MET A 84 16.50 0.33 11.54
N VAL A 85 15.19 0.49 11.34
CA VAL A 85 14.64 1.27 10.22
C VAL A 85 14.96 2.76 10.38
N GLU A 86 14.80 3.31 11.58
CA GLU A 86 15.16 4.70 11.88
C GLU A 86 16.66 4.99 11.66
N LYS A 87 17.51 4.02 11.92
CA LYS A 87 18.97 4.12 11.68
C LYS A 87 19.40 3.83 10.24
N GLU A 88 18.47 3.56 9.32
CA GLU A 88 18.75 3.18 7.93
C GLU A 88 19.62 1.90 7.80
N GLU A 89 19.56 1.02 8.78
CA GLU A 89 20.33 -0.24 8.77
C GLU A 89 19.65 -1.37 7.99
N ILE A 90 18.37 -1.17 7.60
CA ILE A 90 17.52 -2.13 6.87
C ILE A 90 17.13 -1.52 5.53
N SER A 91 17.31 -2.27 4.44
CA SER A 91 16.89 -1.86 3.10
C SER A 91 15.38 -2.01 2.91
N LYS A 92 14.83 -1.30 1.88
CA LYS A 92 13.40 -1.37 1.51
C LYS A 92 12.98 -2.79 1.15
N GLU A 93 13.82 -3.49 0.40
CA GLU A 93 13.58 -4.86 -0.04
C GLU A 93 13.54 -5.82 1.16
N GLU A 94 14.43 -5.63 2.14
CA GLU A 94 14.43 -6.43 3.38
C GLU A 94 13.21 -6.14 4.24
N LEU A 95 12.74 -4.89 4.25
CA LEU A 95 11.57 -4.47 5.02
C LEU A 95 10.28 -5.06 4.44
N ALA A 96 10.09 -5.02 3.12
CA ALA A 96 8.93 -5.60 2.43
C ALA A 96 8.79 -7.12 2.70
N ASP A 97 9.91 -7.82 2.83
CA ASP A 97 9.92 -9.27 3.14
C ASP A 97 9.47 -9.58 4.59
N VAL A 98 9.53 -8.60 5.50
CA VAL A 98 9.28 -8.80 6.93
C VAL A 98 7.91 -8.33 7.38
N VAL A 99 7.34 -7.34 6.72
CA VAL A 99 6.02 -6.78 7.07
C VAL A 99 4.96 -7.88 7.25
N PRO A 100 4.85 -8.90 6.36
CA PRO A 100 3.89 -10.00 6.53
C PRO A 100 4.15 -10.90 7.76
N LEU A 101 5.35 -10.82 8.36
CA LEU A 101 5.77 -11.66 9.49
C LEU A 101 5.64 -10.97 10.83
N ILE A 102 5.29 -9.69 10.86
CA ILE A 102 5.08 -8.92 12.10
C ILE A 102 3.81 -9.46 12.77
N LYS A 103 3.94 -9.91 14.03
CA LYS A 103 2.80 -10.45 14.78
C LYS A 103 1.70 -9.40 14.97
N PRO A 104 0.41 -9.78 14.85
CA PRO A 104 -0.72 -8.85 14.94
C PRO A 104 -0.73 -7.99 16.22
N GLU A 105 -0.25 -8.53 17.33
CA GLU A 105 -0.26 -7.86 18.66
C GLU A 105 0.67 -6.63 18.75
N ASN A 106 1.69 -6.55 17.88
CA ASN A 106 2.64 -5.44 17.79
C ASN A 106 2.70 -4.83 16.38
N ALA A 107 1.86 -5.35 15.47
CA ALA A 107 1.94 -5.01 14.04
C ALA A 107 1.48 -3.57 13.79
N LYS A 108 0.37 -3.16 14.41
CA LYS A 108 -0.27 -1.87 14.15
C LYS A 108 0.69 -0.70 14.44
N ASP A 109 1.16 -0.57 15.68
CA ASP A 109 2.05 0.52 16.09
C ASP A 109 3.40 0.50 15.37
N ASN A 110 3.95 -0.69 15.10
CA ASN A 110 5.22 -0.82 14.41
C ASN A 110 5.10 -0.57 12.91
N ALA A 111 4.06 -1.09 12.26
CA ALA A 111 3.79 -0.86 10.85
C ALA A 111 3.55 0.64 10.58
N LEU A 112 2.74 1.29 11.40
CA LEU A 112 2.47 2.72 11.29
C LEU A 112 3.74 3.58 11.47
N LYS A 113 4.58 3.28 12.47
CA LYS A 113 5.85 4.00 12.67
C LYS A 113 6.81 3.83 11.50
N ILE A 114 6.92 2.60 10.97
CA ILE A 114 7.75 2.30 9.81
C ILE A 114 7.22 3.04 8.58
N ALA A 115 5.90 3.00 8.36
CA ALA A 115 5.25 3.68 7.25
C ALA A 115 5.41 5.20 7.33
N LYS A 116 5.26 5.82 8.50
CA LYS A 116 5.52 7.25 8.71
C LYS A 116 6.96 7.62 8.32
N ASN A 117 7.94 6.86 8.79
CA ASN A 117 9.36 7.07 8.42
C ASN A 117 9.59 6.94 6.92
N ALA A 118 8.95 5.95 6.26
CA ALA A 118 9.05 5.76 4.82
C ALA A 118 8.43 6.93 4.04
N VAL A 119 7.26 7.44 4.48
CA VAL A 119 6.62 8.63 3.89
C VAL A 119 7.51 9.87 4.02
N GLU A 120 8.11 10.12 5.18
CA GLU A 120 9.03 11.24 5.41
C GLU A 120 10.26 11.20 4.47
N ARG A 121 10.71 9.99 4.11
CA ARG A 121 11.78 9.78 3.12
C ARG A 121 11.30 9.84 1.67
N GLY A 122 10.01 10.03 1.44
CA GLY A 122 9.41 10.05 0.11
C GLY A 122 9.24 8.68 -0.53
N GLU A 123 9.23 7.62 0.27
CA GLU A 123 9.09 6.23 -0.15
C GLU A 123 7.63 5.84 -0.36
N ILE A 124 7.40 4.78 -1.17
CA ILE A 124 6.07 4.22 -1.39
C ILE A 124 5.71 3.32 -0.20
N VAL A 125 4.54 3.52 0.40
CA VAL A 125 4.09 2.81 1.62
C VAL A 125 2.94 1.84 1.39
N LYS A 126 2.48 1.67 0.16
CA LYS A 126 1.33 0.81 -0.19
C LYS A 126 1.44 -0.63 0.35
N ASP A 127 2.67 -1.16 0.41
CA ASP A 127 2.92 -2.52 0.88
C ASP A 127 2.66 -2.68 2.39
N PHE A 128 2.53 -1.56 3.14
CA PHE A 128 2.25 -1.53 4.57
C PHE A 128 0.75 -1.37 4.86
N LEU A 129 -0.03 -0.78 3.95
CA LEU A 129 -1.44 -0.45 4.17
C LEU A 129 -2.28 -1.64 4.64
N PRO A 130 -2.12 -2.89 4.13
CA PRO A 130 -2.87 -4.04 4.62
C PRO A 130 -2.61 -4.43 6.09
N TYR A 131 -1.58 -3.85 6.72
CA TYR A 131 -1.15 -4.15 8.10
C TYR A 131 -1.36 -3.00 9.06
N ILE A 132 -1.92 -1.89 8.59
CA ILE A 132 -2.24 -0.68 9.34
C ILE A 132 -3.76 -0.66 9.53
N ASP A 133 -4.25 -0.13 10.65
CA ASP A 133 -5.67 0.11 10.84
C ASP A 133 -6.15 1.37 10.10
N GLU A 134 -7.46 1.56 10.08
CA GLU A 134 -8.13 2.66 9.39
C GLU A 134 -7.60 4.02 9.87
N ASP A 135 -7.51 4.25 11.20
CA ASP A 135 -6.94 5.46 11.79
C ASP A 135 -5.49 5.73 11.32
N GLY A 136 -4.67 4.67 11.27
CA GLY A 136 -3.29 4.75 10.80
C GLY A 136 -3.18 5.04 9.31
N ALA A 137 -4.05 4.47 8.49
CA ALA A 137 -4.13 4.76 7.05
C ALA A 137 -4.52 6.23 6.81
N PHE A 138 -5.48 6.75 7.56
CA PHE A 138 -5.88 8.16 7.53
C PHE A 138 -4.75 9.10 7.93
N GLU A 139 -4.02 8.81 9.04
CA GLU A 139 -2.86 9.62 9.42
C GLU A 139 -1.79 9.69 8.33
N LEU A 140 -1.49 8.54 7.69
CA LEU A 140 -0.53 8.48 6.60
C LEU A 140 -1.03 9.22 5.37
N ALA A 141 -2.30 9.05 5.00
CA ALA A 141 -2.92 9.75 3.88
C ALA A 141 -2.81 11.27 4.06
N LYS A 142 -3.08 11.80 5.26
CA LYS A 142 -2.89 13.24 5.56
C LYS A 142 -1.46 13.71 5.35
N ILE A 143 -0.46 12.94 5.78
CA ILE A 143 0.96 13.30 5.60
C ILE A 143 1.32 13.30 4.11
N VAL A 144 0.90 12.26 3.36
CA VAL A 144 1.14 12.12 1.92
C VAL A 144 0.46 13.24 1.15
N TYR A 145 -0.82 13.52 1.44
CA TYR A 145 -1.60 14.59 0.83
C TYR A 145 -0.95 15.97 1.04
N ASN A 146 -0.54 16.28 2.27
CA ASN A 146 0.15 17.54 2.59
C ASN A 146 1.52 17.66 1.91
N SER A 147 2.14 16.56 1.47
CA SER A 147 3.35 16.56 0.65
C SER A 147 3.10 16.77 -0.85
N GLY A 148 1.84 16.95 -1.27
CA GLY A 148 1.42 17.17 -2.66
C GLY A 148 1.43 15.89 -3.51
N LYS A 149 1.33 14.71 -2.88
CA LYS A 149 1.27 13.41 -3.59
C LYS A 149 -0.14 12.86 -3.59
N SER A 150 -0.45 11.98 -4.57
CA SER A 150 -1.71 11.25 -4.63
C SER A 150 -1.89 10.33 -3.42
N ILE A 151 -3.13 10.23 -2.94
CA ILE A 151 -3.54 9.38 -1.82
C ILE A 151 -4.55 8.30 -2.22
N GLU A 152 -4.80 8.13 -3.52
CA GLU A 152 -5.77 7.15 -4.03
C GLU A 152 -5.51 5.73 -3.52
N GLU A 153 -4.24 5.36 -3.31
CA GLU A 153 -3.84 4.05 -2.80
C GLU A 153 -4.26 3.82 -1.34
N PHE A 154 -4.58 4.89 -0.58
CA PHE A 154 -4.96 4.84 0.84
C PHE A 154 -6.46 4.67 1.03
N LEU A 155 -7.28 5.22 0.11
CA LEU A 155 -8.73 5.30 0.25
C LEU A 155 -9.41 3.95 0.61
N PRO A 156 -9.01 2.79 0.02
CA PRO A 156 -9.60 1.50 0.37
C PRO A 156 -9.30 0.98 1.78
N TYR A 157 -8.44 1.68 2.54
CA TYR A 157 -7.97 1.28 3.87
C TYR A 157 -8.43 2.22 4.99
N MET A 158 -9.23 3.22 4.66
CA MET A 158 -9.80 4.18 5.60
C MET A 158 -11.30 3.93 5.77
N ASP A 159 -11.87 4.37 6.86
CA ASP A 159 -13.32 4.42 7.00
C ASP A 159 -13.95 5.58 6.19
N GLU A 160 -15.27 5.53 6.03
CA GLU A 160 -16.02 6.47 5.20
C GLU A 160 -15.93 7.91 5.76
N ASP A 161 -16.02 8.07 7.09
CA ASP A 161 -15.92 9.37 7.77
C ASP A 161 -14.55 10.04 7.53
N ASP A 162 -13.45 9.25 7.58
CA ASP A 162 -12.09 9.72 7.34
C ASP A 162 -11.87 10.12 5.86
N VAL A 163 -12.46 9.37 4.93
CA VAL A 163 -12.44 9.69 3.49
C VAL A 163 -13.18 11.01 3.25
N PHE A 164 -14.36 11.19 3.86
CA PHE A 164 -15.14 12.43 3.78
C PHE A 164 -14.36 13.63 4.34
N GLU A 165 -13.66 13.46 5.48
CA GLU A 165 -12.83 14.54 6.03
C GLU A 165 -11.72 14.97 5.06
N LEU A 166 -11.04 14.02 4.40
CA LEU A 166 -10.04 14.34 3.38
C LEU A 166 -10.63 14.99 2.14
N ALA A 167 -11.79 14.54 1.70
CA ALA A 167 -12.48 15.13 0.55
C ALA A 167 -12.88 16.59 0.82
N LYS A 168 -13.34 16.92 2.04
CA LYS A 168 -13.58 18.33 2.45
C LYS A 168 -12.30 19.17 2.39
N ILE A 169 -11.16 18.63 2.84
CA ILE A 169 -9.87 19.32 2.75
C ILE A 169 -9.45 19.52 1.28
N ALA A 170 -9.72 18.55 0.41
CA ALA A 170 -9.40 18.63 -1.01
C ALA A 170 -10.23 19.74 -1.70
N ILE A 171 -11.54 19.78 -1.48
CA ILE A 171 -12.40 20.89 -1.98
C ILE A 171 -11.94 22.26 -1.46
N GLU A 172 -11.49 22.37 -0.22
CA GLU A 172 -10.99 23.63 0.32
C GLU A 172 -9.72 24.14 -0.38
N LYS A 173 -8.94 23.22 -0.96
CA LYS A 173 -7.70 23.53 -1.68
C LYS A 173 -7.88 23.62 -3.21
N ASP A 174 -9.10 23.54 -3.71
CA ASP A 174 -9.43 23.45 -5.14
C ASP A 174 -8.80 22.21 -5.81
N ASP A 175 -8.60 21.13 -5.03
CA ASP A 175 -8.17 19.83 -5.56
C ASP A 175 -9.39 19.00 -5.96
N GLY A 176 -9.26 18.17 -6.99
CA GLY A 176 -10.34 17.31 -7.47
C GLY A 176 -10.72 16.24 -6.45
N VAL A 177 -12.04 16.02 -6.26
CA VAL A 177 -12.58 15.09 -5.25
C VAL A 177 -13.15 13.79 -5.82
N THR A 178 -13.16 13.62 -7.13
CA THR A 178 -13.80 12.47 -7.80
C THR A 178 -13.24 11.11 -7.34
N CYS A 179 -11.97 11.05 -6.95
CA CYS A 179 -11.35 9.81 -6.47
C CYS A 179 -11.86 9.36 -5.09
N PHE A 180 -12.46 10.25 -4.30
CA PHE A 180 -12.99 9.95 -2.97
C PHE A 180 -14.40 9.34 -3.04
N LEU A 181 -15.22 9.76 -4.02
CA LEU A 181 -16.64 9.43 -4.10
C LEU A 181 -16.97 7.92 -3.97
N PRO A 182 -16.20 6.98 -4.57
CA PRO A 182 -16.46 5.55 -4.45
C PRO A 182 -16.25 4.96 -3.04
N TYR A 183 -15.70 5.74 -2.10
CA TYR A 183 -15.30 5.31 -0.76
C TYR A 183 -16.05 6.04 0.35
N MET A 184 -17.12 6.76 0.02
CA MET A 184 -18.00 7.46 0.95
C MET A 184 -19.42 6.89 0.85
N ASP A 185 -20.20 7.03 1.90
CA ASP A 185 -21.63 6.74 1.83
C ASP A 185 -22.40 7.82 1.06
N GLU A 186 -23.68 7.54 0.73
CA GLU A 186 -24.52 8.41 -0.08
C GLU A 186 -24.78 9.75 0.62
N ASP A 187 -24.99 9.75 1.94
CA ASP A 187 -25.23 10.94 2.75
C ASP A 187 -24.02 11.89 2.74
N ASP A 188 -22.81 11.34 2.87
CA ASP A 188 -21.55 12.09 2.82
C ASP A 188 -21.27 12.67 1.43
N VAL A 189 -21.57 11.90 0.37
CA VAL A 189 -21.47 12.39 -1.01
C VAL A 189 -22.40 13.56 -1.23
N PHE A 190 -23.65 13.50 -0.72
CA PHE A 190 -24.61 14.60 -0.81
C PHE A 190 -24.14 15.85 -0.05
N GLU A 191 -23.62 15.69 1.18
CA GLU A 191 -23.07 16.81 1.93
C GLU A 191 -21.85 17.44 1.22
N LEU A 192 -20.96 16.61 0.65
CA LEU A 192 -19.81 17.09 -0.11
C LEU A 192 -20.23 17.85 -1.38
N ALA A 193 -21.27 17.38 -2.07
CA ALA A 193 -21.81 18.05 -3.24
C ALA A 193 -22.40 19.44 -2.89
N LYS A 194 -23.05 19.60 -1.74
CA LYS A 194 -23.51 20.93 -1.26
C LYS A 194 -22.33 21.88 -1.02
N ILE A 195 -21.24 21.38 -0.42
CA ILE A 195 -20.00 22.17 -0.23
C ILE A 195 -19.40 22.57 -1.58
N ALA A 196 -19.41 21.67 -2.57
CA ALA A 196 -18.91 21.93 -3.92
C ALA A 196 -19.73 23.06 -4.60
N ILE A 197 -21.07 23.02 -4.50
CA ILE A 197 -21.93 24.09 -5.04
C ILE A 197 -21.64 25.46 -4.39
N GLU A 198 -21.41 25.51 -3.07
CA GLU A 198 -21.07 26.76 -2.38
C GLU A 198 -19.75 27.38 -2.88
N LYS A 199 -18.91 26.57 -3.52
CA LYS A 199 -17.62 26.97 -4.10
C LYS A 199 -17.63 27.13 -5.63
N ASP A 200 -18.79 27.09 -6.25
CA ASP A 200 -18.97 27.11 -7.70
C ASP A 200 -18.26 25.91 -8.42
N GLU A 201 -18.06 24.79 -7.74
CA GLU A 201 -17.48 23.57 -8.32
C GLU A 201 -18.54 22.69 -8.99
N PRO A 202 -18.22 22.00 -10.11
CA PRO A 202 -19.18 21.17 -10.81
C PRO A 202 -19.51 19.88 -10.03
N VAL A 203 -20.81 19.58 -9.88
CA VAL A 203 -21.31 18.44 -9.07
C VAL A 203 -21.79 17.25 -9.91
N THR A 204 -21.68 17.27 -11.22
CA THR A 204 -22.16 16.19 -12.08
C THR A 204 -21.52 14.83 -11.82
N SER A 205 -20.27 14.81 -11.39
CA SER A 205 -19.56 13.56 -11.04
C SER A 205 -20.06 12.91 -9.75
N PHE A 206 -20.81 13.65 -8.91
CA PHE A 206 -21.36 13.15 -7.65
C PHE A 206 -22.65 12.36 -7.87
N LEU A 207 -23.44 12.70 -8.90
CA LEU A 207 -24.79 12.20 -9.12
C LEU A 207 -24.91 10.67 -9.20
N SER A 208 -23.87 9.98 -9.63
CA SER A 208 -23.86 8.51 -9.71
C SER A 208 -23.55 7.81 -8.38
N TYR A 209 -23.27 8.56 -7.33
CA TYR A 209 -22.92 8.08 -5.99
C TYR A 209 -23.95 8.50 -4.93
N MET A 210 -25.10 9.07 -5.34
CA MET A 210 -26.21 9.48 -4.48
C MET A 210 -27.45 8.67 -4.82
N ASP A 211 -28.38 8.59 -3.88
CA ASP A 211 -29.71 8.11 -4.17
C ASP A 211 -30.57 9.12 -4.97
N GLU A 212 -31.72 8.65 -5.48
CA GLU A 212 -32.61 9.46 -6.33
C GLU A 212 -33.18 10.66 -5.59
N ASP A 213 -33.52 10.53 -4.27
CA ASP A 213 -34.04 11.56 -3.42
C ASP A 213 -33.03 12.69 -3.20
N ASP A 214 -31.78 12.36 -2.93
CA ASP A 214 -30.67 13.29 -2.75
C ASP A 214 -30.34 14.03 -4.05
N VAL A 215 -30.32 13.33 -5.19
CA VAL A 215 -30.17 13.96 -6.50
C VAL A 215 -31.29 14.99 -6.73
N PHE A 216 -32.53 14.70 -6.37
CA PHE A 216 -33.63 15.62 -6.51
C PHE A 216 -33.48 16.85 -5.61
N GLU A 217 -33.09 16.67 -4.35
CA GLU A 217 -32.87 17.80 -3.43
C GLU A 217 -31.69 18.67 -3.91
N LEU A 218 -30.61 18.07 -4.40
CA LEU A 218 -29.47 18.79 -4.97
C LEU A 218 -29.83 19.58 -6.22
N ALA A 219 -30.67 19.00 -7.09
CA ALA A 219 -31.18 19.66 -8.28
C ALA A 219 -32.06 20.90 -7.92
N LYS A 220 -32.82 20.86 -6.83
CA LYS A 220 -33.54 22.06 -6.35
C LYS A 220 -32.59 23.18 -5.95
N ILE A 221 -31.50 22.83 -5.27
CA ILE A 221 -30.46 23.81 -4.87
C ILE A 221 -29.85 24.48 -6.12
N VAL A 222 -29.42 23.66 -7.10
CA VAL A 222 -28.83 24.13 -8.36
C VAL A 222 -29.83 24.94 -9.19
N TYR A 223 -31.08 24.52 -9.27
CA TYR A 223 -32.16 25.27 -9.97
C TYR A 223 -32.39 26.64 -9.34
N ASN A 224 -32.44 26.71 -8.02
CA ASN A 224 -32.68 27.97 -7.29
C ASN A 224 -31.49 28.95 -7.44
N SER A 225 -30.26 28.48 -7.73
CA SER A 225 -29.15 29.34 -8.08
C SER A 225 -29.20 29.86 -9.53
N GLY A 226 -30.17 29.39 -10.32
CA GLY A 226 -30.35 29.80 -11.72
C GLY A 226 -29.57 28.99 -12.74
N GLU A 227 -28.99 27.86 -12.32
CA GLU A 227 -28.24 26.94 -13.16
C GLU A 227 -29.13 25.86 -13.80
N SER A 228 -28.59 25.20 -14.82
CA SER A 228 -29.29 24.16 -15.56
C SER A 228 -29.21 22.82 -14.84
N ILE A 229 -30.35 22.19 -14.58
CA ILE A 229 -30.43 20.85 -13.97
C ILE A 229 -30.55 19.72 -15.00
N LYS A 230 -30.31 19.99 -16.27
CA LYS A 230 -30.50 19.00 -17.34
C LYS A 230 -29.67 17.72 -17.13
N GLU A 231 -28.50 17.84 -16.54
CA GLU A 231 -27.59 16.73 -16.27
C GLU A 231 -28.04 15.86 -15.08
N PHE A 232 -28.93 16.36 -14.22
CA PHE A 232 -29.50 15.65 -13.08
C PHE A 232 -30.63 14.69 -13.48
N LEU A 233 -31.40 15.03 -14.53
CA LEU A 233 -32.57 14.29 -14.92
C LEU A 233 -32.42 12.78 -15.11
N PRO A 234 -31.29 12.26 -15.62
CA PRO A 234 -31.07 10.82 -15.76
C PRO A 234 -30.89 10.05 -14.44
N TYR A 235 -30.68 10.76 -13.33
CA TYR A 235 -30.38 10.20 -12.00
C TYR A 235 -31.54 10.37 -11.02
N MET A 236 -32.68 10.98 -11.45
CA MET A 236 -33.92 11.14 -10.68
C MET A 236 -34.93 10.04 -11.05
N ASP A 237 -35.88 9.80 -10.19
CA ASP A 237 -37.04 9.01 -10.57
C ASP A 237 -37.93 9.72 -11.64
N GLU A 238 -38.85 8.96 -12.30
CA GLU A 238 -39.66 9.49 -13.38
C GLU A 238 -40.64 10.58 -12.90
N ASP A 239 -41.16 10.46 -11.67
CA ASP A 239 -42.15 11.39 -11.13
C ASP A 239 -41.53 12.72 -10.76
N ASP A 240 -40.33 12.70 -10.18
CA ASP A 240 -39.52 13.87 -9.82
C ASP A 240 -38.98 14.59 -11.04
N ALA A 241 -38.47 13.88 -12.04
CA ALA A 241 -38.07 14.46 -13.31
C ALA A 241 -39.23 15.15 -14.04
N LEU A 242 -40.44 14.56 -13.99
CA LEU A 242 -41.65 15.15 -14.52
C LEU A 242 -42.15 16.38 -13.73
N SER A 243 -41.93 16.39 -12.41
CA SER A 243 -42.25 17.53 -11.55
C SER A 243 -41.40 18.73 -11.92
N PHE A 244 -40.08 18.56 -12.05
CA PHE A 244 -39.21 19.64 -12.52
C PHE A 244 -39.52 20.10 -13.94
N ALA A 245 -39.81 19.17 -14.85
CA ALA A 245 -40.20 19.55 -16.22
C ALA A 245 -41.45 20.42 -16.29
N LYS A 246 -42.37 20.29 -15.32
CA LYS A 246 -43.59 21.12 -15.22
C LYS A 246 -43.35 22.49 -14.58
N GLU A 247 -42.31 22.62 -13.73
CA GLU A 247 -41.93 23.90 -13.13
C GLU A 247 -41.12 24.79 -14.08
N ILE A 248 -40.40 24.18 -15.02
CA ILE A 248 -39.54 24.87 -15.98
C ILE A 248 -40.32 25.33 -17.23
N LEU A 249 -41.47 24.72 -17.52
CA LEU A 249 -42.33 25.04 -18.67
C LEU A 249 -43.42 26.06 -18.33
#